data_149d94d765c198bac2d12b84d5f19325
#
_entry.id   149d94d765c198bac2d12b84d5f19325
#
_cell.length_a   1.000
_cell.length_b   1.000
_cell.length_c   1.000
_cell.angle_alpha   90.00
_cell.angle_beta   90.00
_cell.angle_gamma   90.00
#
_symmetry.space_group_name_H-M   'P 1'
#
loop_
_entity.id
_entity.type
_entity.pdbx_description
1 polymer ?
#
loop_
_entity_poly.entity_id
_entity_poly.type
_entity_poly.pdbx_seq_one_letter_code
_entity_poly.pdbx_strand_id
1 'polypeptide(L)'
;MARKRYPIGIIFIACVLSGTLTVAASSDMVFPGERWPEAKPEAQGVDSTQLEAAVAYLKNHSGKDGVKELVIIRNGRLIWKGTDIDKQHGVWSLTKSFTSTVLGLLIDDGKATLDTLAKDYVPSMTEVYPEITLRHFTTMTSGYYAIGDEPRSGYKHGPSRTPFKPAPTPLFEPPGSRYAYWDSAMNQFANVLTRIANEPVEDLFQRRIADPIGMDRSKWDWGDFGKIDGIVVNGGSGNSNRHMFISARELARFGHLFLNRGRWNGKQLVNAAWIEMATRPQVRASIPLEPLSGADGRGTYGFNWWANGVKPNGTRKWPEVPSGAYAASGYNNNDMFVIPEWNMVIVRLGLDQRDVPISDATYNTFLKKIGRARL
;
A
#
# COMPACT_ATOMS: atom_id res chain seq x y z
N MET A 1 -13.05 89.20 0.99
CA MET A 1 -13.72 87.99 0.48
C MET A 1 -12.74 87.19 -0.35
N ALA A 2 -12.13 86.20 0.21
CA ALA A 2 -11.08 85.35 -0.44
C ALA A 2 -11.68 84.04 -0.92
N ARG A 3 -11.67 83.81 -2.23
CA ARG A 3 -12.11 82.52 -2.82
C ARG A 3 -10.99 81.49 -2.74
N LYS A 4 -11.18 80.42 -1.98
CA LYS A 4 -10.33 79.22 -1.95
C LYS A 4 -10.55 78.39 -3.24
N ARG A 5 -9.43 78.12 -3.96
CA ARG A 5 -9.40 77.16 -5.07
C ARG A 5 -8.98 75.77 -4.49
N TYR A 6 -9.74 74.74 -4.82
CA TYR A 6 -9.40 73.34 -4.54
C TYR A 6 -8.68 72.74 -5.76
N PRO A 7 -7.64 71.95 -5.62
CA PRO A 7 -6.98 71.27 -6.71
C PRO A 7 -7.77 69.98 -7.08
N ILE A 8 -7.92 69.79 -8.40
CA ILE A 8 -8.49 68.59 -9.00
C ILE A 8 -7.45 67.47 -8.93
N GLY A 9 -7.72 66.43 -8.13
CA GLY A 9 -6.90 65.21 -8.08
C GLY A 9 -7.23 64.31 -9.27
N ILE A 10 -6.20 64.00 -10.08
CA ILE A 10 -6.27 63.04 -11.16
C ILE A 10 -6.14 61.63 -10.53
N ILE A 11 -7.20 60.83 -10.61
CA ILE A 11 -7.15 59.43 -10.17
C ILE A 11 -6.61 58.58 -11.35
N PHE A 12 -5.43 58.02 -11.19
CA PHE A 12 -4.92 56.97 -12.06
C PHE A 12 -5.59 55.67 -11.72
N ILE A 13 -6.43 55.14 -12.60
CA ILE A 13 -6.96 53.79 -12.52
C ILE A 13 -5.90 52.85 -13.11
N ALA A 14 -5.18 52.11 -12.24
CA ALA A 14 -4.29 51.03 -12.67
C ALA A 14 -5.16 49.82 -13.04
N CYS A 15 -5.27 49.51 -14.34
CA CYS A 15 -5.83 48.25 -14.81
C CYS A 15 -4.85 47.12 -14.43
N VAL A 16 -5.20 46.36 -13.39
CA VAL A 16 -4.53 45.07 -13.08
C VAL A 16 -5.04 44.06 -14.09
N LEU A 17 -4.23 43.72 -15.08
CA LEU A 17 -4.46 42.56 -15.94
C LEU A 17 -4.27 41.31 -15.10
N SER A 18 -5.36 40.75 -14.61
CA SER A 18 -5.40 39.42 -14.01
C SER A 18 -5.17 38.37 -15.10
N GLY A 19 -3.95 37.99 -15.31
CA GLY A 19 -3.60 36.82 -16.11
C GLY A 19 -4.22 35.57 -15.44
N THR A 20 -5.29 35.05 -15.99
CA THR A 20 -5.80 33.74 -15.66
C THR A 20 -4.75 32.70 -16.08
N LEU A 21 -3.99 32.19 -15.12
CA LEU A 21 -3.26 30.95 -15.31
C LEU A 21 -4.31 29.88 -15.62
N THR A 22 -4.45 29.53 -16.89
CA THR A 22 -5.11 28.31 -17.31
C THR A 22 -4.30 27.15 -16.72
N VAL A 23 -4.73 26.66 -15.56
CA VAL A 23 -4.33 25.33 -15.08
C VAL A 23 -4.77 24.39 -16.19
N ALA A 24 -3.77 23.77 -16.85
CA ALA A 24 -4.05 22.74 -17.86
C ALA A 24 -5.03 21.74 -17.23
N ALA A 25 -6.15 21.51 -17.93
CA ALA A 25 -7.16 20.57 -17.47
C ALA A 25 -6.47 19.27 -17.08
N SER A 26 -6.68 18.80 -15.86
CA SER A 26 -6.25 17.49 -15.46
C SER A 26 -6.83 16.51 -16.47
N SER A 27 -5.99 15.74 -17.16
CA SER A 27 -6.47 14.69 -18.06
C SER A 27 -7.48 13.86 -17.27
N ASP A 28 -8.71 13.74 -17.80
CA ASP A 28 -9.81 13.10 -17.08
C ASP A 28 -9.37 11.72 -16.61
N MET A 29 -9.43 11.52 -15.28
CA MET A 29 -9.12 10.24 -14.66
C MET A 29 -10.12 9.20 -15.15
N VAL A 30 -9.63 8.12 -15.73
CA VAL A 30 -10.46 7.04 -16.28
C VAL A 30 -10.46 5.86 -15.32
N PHE A 31 -11.63 5.26 -15.16
CA PHE A 31 -11.80 4.03 -14.41
C PHE A 31 -12.06 2.88 -15.39
N PRO A 32 -11.24 1.81 -15.36
CA PRO A 32 -11.40 0.71 -16.29
C PRO A 32 -12.71 -0.04 -16.04
N GLY A 33 -13.36 -0.47 -17.14
CA GLY A 33 -14.41 -1.48 -17.12
C GLY A 33 -13.81 -2.89 -16.99
N GLU A 34 -14.28 -3.85 -17.78
CA GLU A 34 -13.70 -5.21 -17.82
C GLU A 34 -12.22 -5.19 -18.22
N ARG A 35 -11.85 -4.31 -19.14
CA ARG A 35 -10.47 -4.12 -19.61
C ARG A 35 -9.95 -2.74 -19.30
N TRP A 36 -8.65 -2.65 -19.07
CA TRP A 36 -7.96 -1.38 -19.00
C TRP A 36 -7.97 -0.70 -20.38
N PRO A 37 -8.37 0.57 -20.48
CA PRO A 37 -8.15 1.34 -21.69
C PRO A 37 -6.63 1.52 -21.89
N GLU A 38 -6.15 1.23 -23.08
CA GLU A 38 -4.74 1.41 -23.45
C GLU A 38 -4.55 2.78 -24.11
N ALA A 39 -3.39 3.37 -23.92
CA ALA A 39 -3.01 4.61 -24.58
C ALA A 39 -1.52 4.63 -24.90
N LYS A 40 -1.13 5.33 -25.96
CA LYS A 40 0.28 5.63 -26.20
C LYS A 40 0.81 6.51 -25.06
N PRO A 41 2.07 6.32 -24.61
CA PRO A 41 2.66 7.12 -23.56
C PRO A 41 2.55 8.62 -23.83
N GLU A 42 2.80 9.08 -25.05
CA GLU A 42 2.73 10.50 -25.44
C GLU A 42 1.33 11.10 -25.23
N ALA A 43 0.27 10.33 -25.51
CA ALA A 43 -1.11 10.76 -25.26
C ALA A 43 -1.41 10.94 -23.77
N GLN A 44 -0.54 10.46 -22.92
CA GLN A 44 -0.59 10.65 -21.47
C GLN A 44 0.57 11.51 -20.94
N GLY A 45 1.24 12.27 -21.83
CA GLY A 45 2.35 13.15 -21.46
C GLY A 45 3.57 12.39 -20.91
N VAL A 46 3.92 11.29 -21.57
CA VAL A 46 5.11 10.48 -21.26
C VAL A 46 5.87 10.22 -22.56
N ASP A 47 7.15 10.50 -22.56
CA ASP A 47 8.07 10.17 -23.67
C ASP A 47 8.29 8.66 -23.71
N SER A 48 7.88 8.00 -24.79
CA SER A 48 8.00 6.54 -24.93
C SER A 48 9.44 6.06 -24.97
N THR A 49 10.37 6.82 -25.55
CA THR A 49 11.79 6.44 -25.60
C THR A 49 12.40 6.40 -24.21
N GLN A 50 12.11 7.42 -23.38
CA GLN A 50 12.59 7.46 -22.00
C GLN A 50 11.88 6.42 -21.12
N LEU A 51 10.59 6.15 -21.36
CA LEU A 51 9.85 5.09 -20.69
C LEU A 51 10.47 3.73 -20.98
N GLU A 52 10.75 3.41 -22.24
CA GLU A 52 11.44 2.16 -22.62
C GLU A 52 12.83 2.05 -22.00
N ALA A 53 13.59 3.15 -21.93
CA ALA A 53 14.88 3.18 -21.25
C ALA A 53 14.75 2.91 -19.73
N ALA A 54 13.66 3.34 -19.09
CA ALA A 54 13.38 3.03 -17.69
C ALA A 54 13.03 1.53 -17.53
N VAL A 55 12.19 0.99 -18.41
CA VAL A 55 11.80 -0.42 -18.42
C VAL A 55 13.02 -1.32 -18.69
N ALA A 56 13.87 -0.97 -19.63
CA ALA A 56 15.11 -1.69 -19.92
C ALA A 56 16.06 -1.68 -18.71
N TYR A 57 16.15 -0.55 -17.98
CA TYR A 57 16.91 -0.48 -16.73
C TYR A 57 16.39 -1.50 -15.72
N LEU A 58 15.07 -1.53 -15.44
CA LEU A 58 14.49 -2.48 -14.49
C LEU A 58 14.72 -3.93 -14.93
N LYS A 59 14.52 -4.23 -16.22
CA LYS A 59 14.78 -5.56 -16.81
C LYS A 59 16.22 -6.03 -16.56
N ASN A 60 17.19 -5.14 -16.71
CA ASN A 60 18.61 -5.46 -16.54
C ASN A 60 19.04 -5.56 -15.06
N HIS A 61 18.18 -5.13 -14.12
CA HIS A 61 18.44 -5.18 -12.67
C HIS A 61 17.45 -6.08 -11.93
N SER A 62 16.79 -6.98 -12.64
CA SER A 62 15.87 -7.99 -12.11
C SER A 62 16.28 -9.38 -12.60
N GLY A 63 15.75 -10.43 -11.94
CA GLY A 63 16.04 -11.81 -12.31
C GLY A 63 15.30 -12.27 -13.57
N LYS A 64 15.08 -13.57 -13.69
CA LYS A 64 14.51 -14.24 -14.88
C LYS A 64 13.11 -13.79 -15.28
N ASP A 65 12.32 -13.26 -14.31
CA ASP A 65 10.96 -12.77 -14.61
C ASP A 65 11.00 -11.36 -15.19
N GLY A 66 12.03 -10.60 -14.87
CA GLY A 66 12.29 -9.32 -15.51
C GLY A 66 11.10 -8.35 -15.36
N VAL A 67 10.59 -7.93 -16.51
CA VAL A 67 9.45 -7.02 -16.67
C VAL A 67 8.22 -7.69 -17.29
N LYS A 68 8.17 -9.03 -17.30
CA LYS A 68 7.05 -9.77 -17.92
C LYS A 68 5.71 -9.45 -17.26
N GLU A 69 5.70 -9.23 -15.95
CA GLU A 69 4.53 -8.89 -15.17
C GLU A 69 4.54 -7.42 -14.72
N LEU A 70 5.23 -6.54 -15.46
CA LEU A 70 5.20 -5.10 -15.21
C LEU A 70 3.96 -4.47 -15.87
N VAL A 71 3.28 -3.57 -15.14
CA VAL A 71 2.16 -2.75 -15.59
C VAL A 71 2.41 -1.32 -15.18
N ILE A 72 2.24 -0.37 -16.11
CA ILE A 72 2.33 1.06 -15.83
C ILE A 72 1.02 1.73 -16.28
N ILE A 73 0.30 2.26 -15.29
CA ILE A 73 -0.96 2.99 -15.49
C ILE A 73 -0.71 4.48 -15.26
N ARG A 74 -1.21 5.33 -16.14
CA ARG A 74 -1.27 6.78 -15.91
C ARG A 74 -2.65 7.32 -16.27
N ASN A 75 -3.21 8.17 -15.39
CA ASN A 75 -4.54 8.74 -15.53
C ASN A 75 -5.64 7.68 -15.79
N GLY A 76 -5.47 6.46 -15.26
CA GLY A 76 -6.37 5.34 -15.48
C GLY A 76 -6.25 4.65 -16.84
N ARG A 77 -5.17 4.90 -17.58
CA ARG A 77 -4.87 4.24 -18.86
C ARG A 77 -3.58 3.46 -18.77
N LEU A 78 -3.60 2.27 -19.33
CA LEU A 78 -2.44 1.38 -19.46
C LEU A 78 -1.51 1.93 -20.54
N ILE A 79 -0.34 2.43 -20.14
CA ILE A 79 0.64 3.04 -21.05
C ILE A 79 1.82 2.13 -21.35
N TRP A 80 2.03 1.09 -20.52
CA TRP A 80 3.02 0.05 -20.75
C TRP A 80 2.62 -1.25 -20.05
N LYS A 81 2.89 -2.40 -20.70
CA LYS A 81 2.63 -3.74 -20.14
C LYS A 81 3.65 -4.76 -20.61
N GLY A 82 3.98 -5.68 -19.73
CA GLY A 82 4.71 -6.90 -20.06
C GLY A 82 3.83 -7.96 -20.71
N THR A 83 4.41 -9.14 -20.97
CA THR A 83 3.74 -10.25 -21.66
C THR A 83 2.81 -11.06 -20.76
N ASP A 84 3.06 -11.10 -19.45
CA ASP A 84 2.47 -12.06 -18.52
C ASP A 84 1.63 -11.39 -17.41
N ILE A 85 1.09 -10.19 -17.70
CA ILE A 85 0.37 -9.38 -16.68
C ILE A 85 -0.91 -10.02 -16.14
N ASP A 86 -1.41 -11.06 -16.79
CA ASP A 86 -2.58 -11.83 -16.39
C ASP A 86 -2.23 -13.11 -15.62
N LYS A 87 -0.94 -13.38 -15.39
CA LYS A 87 -0.49 -14.51 -14.61
C LYS A 87 -0.77 -14.28 -13.13
N GLN A 88 -1.49 -15.21 -12.53
CA GLN A 88 -1.78 -15.20 -11.10
C GLN A 88 -0.71 -15.97 -10.32
N HIS A 89 -0.22 -15.39 -9.26
CA HIS A 89 0.61 -16.08 -8.27
C HIS A 89 0.57 -15.38 -6.91
N GLY A 90 1.14 -16.01 -5.88
CA GLY A 90 1.21 -15.43 -4.54
C GLY A 90 2.07 -14.18 -4.49
N VAL A 91 1.59 -13.15 -3.77
CA VAL A 91 2.29 -11.86 -3.62
C VAL A 91 2.81 -11.60 -2.21
N TRP A 92 2.83 -12.63 -1.38
CA TRP A 92 3.38 -12.61 -0.01
C TRP A 92 2.91 -11.41 0.83
N SER A 93 3.87 -10.67 1.40
CA SER A 93 3.61 -9.57 2.33
C SER A 93 2.84 -8.39 1.76
N LEU A 94 2.70 -8.30 0.44
CA LEU A 94 1.81 -7.32 -0.19
C LEU A 94 0.35 -7.50 0.31
N THR A 95 -0.02 -8.72 0.71
CA THR A 95 -1.29 -9.07 1.38
C THR A 95 -1.61 -8.17 2.57
N LYS A 96 -0.59 -7.71 3.32
CA LYS A 96 -0.80 -6.86 4.50
C LYS A 96 -1.55 -5.57 4.17
N SER A 97 -1.35 -5.02 2.98
CA SER A 97 -2.08 -3.82 2.53
C SER A 97 -3.58 -4.11 2.27
N PHE A 98 -3.90 -5.33 1.81
CA PHE A 98 -5.31 -5.78 1.71
C PHE A 98 -5.92 -5.96 3.10
N THR A 99 -5.20 -6.61 4.02
CA THR A 99 -5.65 -6.79 5.42
C THR A 99 -5.92 -5.44 6.10
N SER A 100 -5.03 -4.47 5.91
CA SER A 100 -5.22 -3.10 6.40
C SER A 100 -6.45 -2.42 5.78
N THR A 101 -6.72 -2.66 4.49
CA THR A 101 -7.90 -2.09 3.83
C THR A 101 -9.20 -2.63 4.43
N VAL A 102 -9.24 -3.91 4.82
CA VAL A 102 -10.37 -4.49 5.54
C VAL A 102 -10.63 -3.77 6.87
N LEU A 103 -9.58 -3.42 7.62
CA LEU A 103 -9.76 -2.58 8.82
C LEU A 103 -10.41 -1.24 8.48
N GLY A 104 -9.97 -0.60 7.39
CA GLY A 104 -10.59 0.64 6.93
C GLY A 104 -12.09 0.50 6.67
N LEU A 105 -12.52 -0.60 6.04
CA LEU A 105 -13.94 -0.90 5.84
C LEU A 105 -14.70 -1.10 7.15
N LEU A 106 -14.10 -1.80 8.12
CA LEU A 106 -14.74 -2.04 9.43
C LEU A 106 -14.84 -0.77 10.26
N ILE A 107 -13.90 0.15 10.12
CA ILE A 107 -13.97 1.49 10.73
C ILE A 107 -15.07 2.32 10.07
N ASP A 108 -15.18 2.30 8.74
CA ASP A 108 -16.24 2.99 7.99
C ASP A 108 -17.63 2.47 8.38
N ASP A 109 -17.75 1.17 8.69
CA ASP A 109 -18.98 0.54 9.16
C ASP A 109 -19.28 0.81 10.66
N GLY A 110 -18.40 1.51 11.37
CA GLY A 110 -18.53 1.78 12.81
C GLY A 110 -18.33 0.53 13.68
N LYS A 111 -17.77 -0.56 13.14
CA LYS A 111 -17.56 -1.84 13.85
C LYS A 111 -16.26 -1.86 14.64
N ALA A 112 -15.32 -0.98 14.31
CA ALA A 112 -14.03 -0.89 14.97
C ALA A 112 -13.48 0.53 14.96
N THR A 113 -12.45 0.76 15.77
CA THR A 113 -11.58 1.94 15.75
C THR A 113 -10.13 1.48 15.77
N LEU A 114 -9.18 2.39 15.55
CA LEU A 114 -7.77 2.05 15.70
C LEU A 114 -7.41 1.64 17.14
N ASP A 115 -8.19 2.07 18.12
CA ASP A 115 -7.95 1.82 19.54
C ASP A 115 -8.77 0.64 20.09
N THR A 116 -9.52 -0.04 19.23
CA THR A 116 -10.22 -1.30 19.56
C THR A 116 -9.20 -2.33 20.04
N LEU A 117 -9.47 -2.96 21.19
CA LEU A 117 -8.60 -3.98 21.78
C LEU A 117 -8.81 -5.35 21.13
N ALA A 118 -7.71 -6.00 20.73
CA ALA A 118 -7.77 -7.31 20.08
C ALA A 118 -8.35 -8.41 20.99
N LYS A 119 -8.08 -8.33 22.31
CA LYS A 119 -8.58 -9.28 23.30
C LYS A 119 -10.11 -9.36 23.37
N ASP A 120 -10.81 -8.27 23.01
CA ASP A 120 -12.27 -8.23 23.05
C ASP A 120 -12.91 -9.16 21.99
N TYR A 121 -12.14 -9.53 20.98
CA TYR A 121 -12.55 -10.42 19.89
C TYR A 121 -11.82 -11.78 19.89
N VAL A 122 -10.64 -11.83 20.50
CA VAL A 122 -9.81 -13.04 20.60
C VAL A 122 -9.44 -13.26 22.07
N PRO A 123 -10.28 -13.98 22.86
CA PRO A 123 -10.09 -14.15 24.30
C PRO A 123 -8.75 -14.74 24.72
N SER A 124 -8.10 -15.57 23.87
CA SER A 124 -6.77 -16.11 24.15
C SER A 124 -5.67 -15.05 24.27
N MET A 125 -5.94 -13.80 23.91
CA MET A 125 -5.02 -12.67 24.06
C MET A 125 -5.18 -11.93 25.41
N THR A 126 -6.20 -12.25 26.21
CA THR A 126 -6.57 -11.46 27.39
C THR A 126 -5.47 -11.41 28.46
N GLU A 127 -4.81 -12.53 28.71
CA GLU A 127 -3.82 -12.60 29.81
C GLU A 127 -2.45 -12.04 29.42
N VAL A 128 -1.98 -12.32 28.21
CA VAL A 128 -0.61 -11.97 27.78
C VAL A 128 -0.55 -10.69 26.95
N TYR A 129 -1.61 -10.39 26.21
CA TYR A 129 -1.64 -9.28 25.24
C TYR A 129 -2.84 -8.33 25.48
N PRO A 130 -3.13 -7.90 26.72
CA PRO A 130 -4.37 -7.19 27.05
C PRO A 130 -4.46 -5.79 26.43
N GLU A 131 -3.34 -5.21 26.04
CA GLU A 131 -3.25 -3.81 25.57
C GLU A 131 -3.03 -3.68 24.05
N ILE A 132 -2.98 -4.80 23.31
CA ILE A 132 -2.80 -4.72 21.86
C ILE A 132 -4.08 -4.18 21.23
N THR A 133 -3.92 -3.05 20.52
CA THR A 133 -4.96 -2.43 19.71
C THR A 133 -4.77 -2.77 18.21
N LEU A 134 -5.80 -2.49 17.40
CA LEU A 134 -5.70 -2.64 15.94
C LEU A 134 -4.64 -1.71 15.34
N ARG A 135 -4.40 -0.54 15.95
CA ARG A 135 -3.28 0.36 15.59
C ARG A 135 -1.93 -0.34 15.71
N HIS A 136 -1.70 -1.08 16.78
CA HIS A 136 -0.43 -1.76 17.02
C HIS A 136 -0.14 -2.83 15.96
N PHE A 137 -1.16 -3.53 15.47
CA PHE A 137 -0.99 -4.47 14.35
C PHE A 137 -0.67 -3.75 13.03
N THR A 138 -1.43 -2.70 12.70
CA THR A 138 -1.23 -1.99 11.43
C THR A 138 0.11 -1.28 11.35
N THR A 139 0.67 -0.86 12.49
CA THR A 139 1.98 -0.19 12.58
C THR A 139 3.14 -1.13 12.87
N MET A 140 2.91 -2.45 12.96
CA MET A 140 3.95 -3.43 13.31
C MET A 140 4.63 -3.14 14.66
N THR A 141 3.84 -2.73 15.64
CA THR A 141 4.32 -2.39 16.99
C THR A 141 3.60 -3.16 18.08
N SER A 142 2.96 -4.29 17.73
CA SER A 142 2.13 -5.04 18.68
C SER A 142 2.91 -5.81 19.74
N GLY A 143 4.14 -6.25 19.43
CA GLY A 143 4.87 -7.18 20.29
C GLY A 143 4.27 -8.59 20.31
N TYR A 144 3.23 -8.86 19.51
CA TYR A 144 2.61 -10.17 19.44
C TYR A 144 3.61 -11.24 18.97
N TYR A 145 3.67 -12.34 19.70
CA TYR A 145 4.50 -13.50 19.45
C TYR A 145 3.63 -14.75 19.52
N ALA A 146 3.76 -15.65 18.55
CA ALA A 146 3.01 -16.90 18.54
C ALA A 146 3.88 -18.09 18.91
N ILE A 147 3.29 -19.12 19.48
CA ILE A 147 3.98 -20.39 19.73
C ILE A 147 4.52 -20.94 18.40
N GLY A 148 5.81 -21.22 18.33
CA GLY A 148 6.50 -21.71 17.14
C GLY A 148 7.04 -20.62 16.21
N ASP A 149 7.03 -19.37 16.64
CA ASP A 149 7.67 -18.23 15.96
C ASP A 149 9.18 -18.19 16.12
N GLU A 150 9.76 -19.15 16.80
CA GLU A 150 11.20 -19.21 17.01
C GLU A 150 11.95 -19.10 15.69
N PRO A 151 13.09 -18.37 15.65
CA PRO A 151 13.90 -18.20 14.45
C PRO A 151 14.57 -19.52 14.05
N ARG A 152 13.80 -20.42 13.47
CA ARG A 152 14.26 -21.68 12.90
C ARG A 152 14.46 -21.50 11.39
N SER A 153 15.53 -22.06 10.87
CA SER A 153 15.82 -22.13 9.43
C SER A 153 15.98 -20.79 8.68
N GLY A 154 16.55 -19.76 9.32
CA GLY A 154 16.89 -18.50 8.64
C GLY A 154 15.71 -17.52 8.43
N TYR A 155 14.52 -17.86 8.89
CA TYR A 155 13.36 -16.95 8.90
C TYR A 155 13.33 -16.24 10.26
N LYS A 156 13.38 -14.91 10.25
CA LYS A 156 13.55 -14.10 11.47
C LYS A 156 12.29 -13.34 11.91
N HIS A 157 11.14 -13.54 11.28
CA HIS A 157 9.96 -12.71 11.52
C HIS A 157 8.63 -13.47 11.64
N GLY A 158 8.71 -14.63 12.30
CA GLY A 158 7.56 -15.35 12.79
C GLY A 158 6.66 -16.01 11.74
N PRO A 159 7.12 -17.08 11.07
CA PRO A 159 6.23 -17.91 10.28
C PRO A 159 5.69 -19.09 11.10
N SER A 160 5.04 -18.84 12.22
CA SER A 160 4.42 -19.92 12.98
C SER A 160 3.41 -20.68 12.13
N ARG A 161 3.36 -22.01 12.29
CA ARG A 161 2.25 -22.83 11.75
C ARG A 161 0.97 -22.67 12.55
N THR A 162 1.08 -22.10 13.75
CA THR A 162 -0.02 -21.84 14.70
C THR A 162 -0.07 -20.37 15.10
N PRO A 163 -0.25 -19.44 14.15
CA PRO A 163 -0.13 -18.01 14.41
C PRO A 163 -1.19 -17.48 15.36
N PHE A 164 -2.26 -18.26 15.62
CA PHE A 164 -3.37 -17.91 16.51
C PHE A 164 -3.19 -18.42 17.95
N LYS A 165 -2.04 -19.05 18.25
CA LYS A 165 -1.70 -19.46 19.60
C LYS A 165 -0.70 -18.47 20.20
N PRO A 166 -1.16 -17.53 21.07
CA PRO A 166 -0.28 -16.57 21.72
C PRO A 166 0.82 -17.28 22.51
N ALA A 167 2.07 -16.85 22.37
CA ALA A 167 3.16 -17.30 23.24
C ALA A 167 2.99 -16.67 24.61
N PRO A 168 3.46 -17.34 25.69
CA PRO A 168 3.32 -16.83 27.06
C PRO A 168 4.16 -15.59 27.35
N THR A 169 5.10 -15.25 26.47
CA THR A 169 5.97 -14.08 26.60
C THR A 169 5.90 -13.28 25.32
N PRO A 170 5.55 -11.99 25.34
CA PRO A 170 5.60 -11.10 24.20
C PRO A 170 7.00 -10.96 23.60
N LEU A 171 7.08 -10.57 22.33
CA LEU A 171 8.35 -10.23 21.70
C LEU A 171 8.97 -8.99 22.36
N PHE A 172 8.14 -8.05 22.80
CA PHE A 172 8.48 -6.88 23.62
C PHE A 172 7.22 -6.30 24.28
N GLU A 173 7.42 -5.52 25.33
CA GLU A 173 6.40 -4.76 26.06
C GLU A 173 6.90 -3.34 26.36
N PRO A 174 5.99 -2.35 26.51
CA PRO A 174 4.57 -2.43 26.15
C PRO A 174 4.36 -2.37 24.63
N PRO A 175 3.15 -2.71 24.09
CA PRO A 175 2.80 -2.45 22.71
C PRO A 175 3.05 -1.00 22.34
N GLY A 176 3.58 -0.75 21.13
CA GLY A 176 3.98 0.59 20.68
C GLY A 176 5.39 1.01 21.07
N SER A 177 6.12 0.24 21.89
CA SER A 177 7.48 0.59 22.36
C SER A 177 8.58 0.31 21.34
N ARG A 178 8.38 -0.65 20.45
CA ARG A 178 9.32 -1.06 19.40
C ARG A 178 8.62 -1.32 18.09
N TYR A 179 9.36 -1.26 17.01
CA TYR A 179 8.94 -1.72 15.70
C TYR A 179 9.44 -3.15 15.45
N ALA A 180 8.55 -4.07 15.09
CA ALA A 180 8.88 -5.42 14.66
C ALA A 180 8.00 -5.84 13.49
N TYR A 181 8.59 -5.98 12.30
CA TYR A 181 7.90 -6.56 11.16
C TYR A 181 7.70 -8.05 11.40
N TRP A 182 6.44 -8.48 11.66
CA TRP A 182 6.15 -9.81 12.21
C TRP A 182 4.93 -10.46 11.57
N ASP A 183 5.13 -11.60 10.91
CA ASP A 183 4.09 -12.24 10.10
C ASP A 183 2.97 -12.89 10.94
N SER A 184 3.30 -13.52 12.08
CA SER A 184 2.27 -14.10 12.96
C SER A 184 1.36 -13.04 13.57
N ALA A 185 1.91 -11.85 13.87
CA ALA A 185 1.10 -10.72 14.31
C ALA A 185 0.05 -10.32 13.24
N MET A 186 0.44 -10.33 11.98
CA MET A 186 -0.48 -9.98 10.90
C MET A 186 -1.53 -11.08 10.65
N ASN A 187 -1.17 -12.35 10.82
CA ASN A 187 -2.16 -13.43 10.73
C ASN A 187 -3.15 -13.36 11.90
N GLN A 188 -2.67 -13.07 13.13
CA GLN A 188 -3.56 -12.83 14.25
C GLN A 188 -4.43 -11.60 14.04
N PHE A 189 -3.90 -10.54 13.42
CA PHE A 189 -4.68 -9.37 13.04
C PHE A 189 -5.84 -9.73 12.09
N ALA A 190 -5.58 -10.53 11.05
CA ALA A 190 -6.63 -11.00 10.15
C ALA A 190 -7.70 -11.83 10.89
N ASN A 191 -7.31 -12.66 11.86
CA ASN A 191 -8.25 -13.37 12.73
C ASN A 191 -9.12 -12.41 13.56
N VAL A 192 -8.51 -11.37 14.15
CA VAL A 192 -9.27 -10.33 14.87
C VAL A 192 -10.26 -9.63 13.94
N LEU A 193 -9.83 -9.24 12.73
CA LEU A 193 -10.72 -8.61 11.75
C LEU A 193 -11.87 -9.53 11.31
N THR A 194 -11.59 -10.82 11.12
CA THR A 194 -12.61 -11.84 10.82
C THR A 194 -13.67 -11.91 11.94
N ARG A 195 -13.25 -11.81 13.22
CA ARG A 195 -14.18 -11.80 14.35
C ARG A 195 -15.01 -10.52 14.40
N ILE A 196 -14.40 -9.36 14.16
CA ILE A 196 -15.11 -8.07 14.09
C ILE A 196 -16.11 -8.07 12.93
N ALA A 197 -15.70 -8.57 11.77
CA ALA A 197 -16.56 -8.68 10.58
C ALA A 197 -17.70 -9.69 10.78
N ASN A 198 -17.46 -10.77 11.55
CA ASN A 198 -18.27 -11.96 11.68
C ASN A 198 -18.48 -12.70 10.32
N GLU A 199 -17.50 -12.59 9.43
CA GLU A 199 -17.43 -13.24 8.11
C GLU A 199 -15.98 -13.33 7.67
N PRO A 200 -15.63 -14.18 6.66
CA PRO A 200 -14.29 -14.17 6.05
C PRO A 200 -13.94 -12.79 5.52
N VAL A 201 -12.70 -12.34 5.78
CA VAL A 201 -12.27 -11.02 5.29
C VAL A 201 -12.19 -10.96 3.76
N GLU A 202 -11.99 -12.10 3.10
CA GLU A 202 -12.07 -12.24 1.64
C GLU A 202 -13.46 -11.89 1.12
N ASP A 203 -14.53 -12.42 1.74
CA ASP A 203 -15.91 -12.17 1.32
C ASP A 203 -16.27 -10.69 1.49
N LEU A 204 -15.86 -10.10 2.61
CA LEU A 204 -16.02 -8.65 2.85
C LEU A 204 -15.28 -7.83 1.78
N PHE A 205 -14.01 -8.17 1.50
CA PHE A 205 -13.21 -7.50 0.49
C PHE A 205 -13.81 -7.66 -0.91
N GLN A 206 -14.22 -8.87 -1.27
CA GLN A 206 -14.85 -9.16 -2.57
C GLN A 206 -16.06 -8.25 -2.78
N ARG A 207 -17.02 -8.28 -1.87
CA ARG A 207 -18.26 -7.53 -1.99
C ARG A 207 -18.07 -6.02 -1.97
N ARG A 208 -17.17 -5.51 -1.11
CA ARG A 208 -17.01 -4.08 -0.88
C ARG A 208 -16.01 -3.41 -1.81
N ILE A 209 -15.04 -4.16 -2.33
CA ILE A 209 -13.93 -3.62 -3.13
C ILE A 209 -13.82 -4.33 -4.48
N ALA A 210 -13.54 -5.64 -4.51
CA ALA A 210 -13.16 -6.33 -5.73
C ALA A 210 -14.26 -6.27 -6.81
N ASP A 211 -15.50 -6.60 -6.45
CA ASP A 211 -16.64 -6.53 -7.36
C ASP A 211 -16.91 -5.10 -7.85
N PRO A 212 -16.99 -4.07 -6.96
CA PRO A 212 -17.19 -2.69 -7.40
C PRO A 212 -16.12 -2.12 -8.31
N ILE A 213 -14.85 -2.53 -8.18
CA ILE A 213 -13.77 -2.08 -9.07
C ILE A 213 -13.56 -3.01 -10.28
N GLY A 214 -14.38 -4.05 -10.42
CA GLY A 214 -14.38 -4.97 -11.55
C GLY A 214 -13.17 -5.89 -11.60
N MET A 215 -12.68 -6.38 -10.45
CA MET A 215 -11.62 -7.41 -10.42
C MET A 215 -12.17 -8.75 -10.92
N ASP A 216 -11.41 -9.38 -11.81
CA ASP A 216 -11.73 -10.72 -12.32
C ASP A 216 -11.41 -11.78 -11.26
N ARG A 217 -12.45 -12.43 -10.71
CA ARG A 217 -12.30 -13.44 -9.67
C ARG A 217 -11.44 -14.65 -10.10
N SER A 218 -11.31 -14.91 -11.38
CA SER A 218 -10.41 -15.94 -11.89
C SER A 218 -8.93 -15.56 -11.84
N LYS A 219 -8.61 -14.30 -11.48
CA LYS A 219 -7.26 -13.72 -11.50
C LYS A 219 -6.79 -13.25 -10.12
N TRP A 220 -7.57 -13.51 -9.07
CA TRP A 220 -7.15 -13.31 -7.69
C TRP A 220 -7.81 -14.33 -6.77
N ASP A 221 -7.20 -14.55 -5.61
CA ASP A 221 -7.67 -15.45 -4.56
C ASP A 221 -6.99 -15.07 -3.24
N TRP A 222 -7.62 -15.35 -2.12
CA TRP A 222 -7.05 -15.06 -0.80
C TRP A 222 -6.96 -16.33 0.03
N GLY A 223 -5.77 -16.89 0.19
CA GLY A 223 -5.53 -18.12 0.94
C GLY A 223 -5.91 -18.00 2.41
N ASP A 224 -6.28 -19.12 3.02
CA ASP A 224 -6.82 -19.19 4.37
C ASP A 224 -6.21 -20.29 5.26
N PHE A 225 -6.51 -20.24 6.53
CA PHE A 225 -6.15 -21.21 7.56
C PHE A 225 -7.28 -22.24 7.85
N GLY A 226 -8.34 -22.24 7.07
CA GLY A 226 -9.55 -22.99 7.33
C GLY A 226 -10.46 -22.31 8.36
N LYS A 227 -11.44 -23.06 8.86
CA LYS A 227 -12.41 -22.53 9.83
C LYS A 227 -11.83 -22.53 11.24
N ILE A 228 -11.91 -21.37 11.90
CA ILE A 228 -11.63 -21.18 13.32
C ILE A 228 -12.93 -20.69 13.96
N ASP A 229 -13.47 -21.45 14.91
CA ASP A 229 -14.78 -21.23 15.52
C ASP A 229 -15.90 -20.97 14.50
N GLY A 230 -15.90 -21.79 13.43
CA GLY A 230 -16.95 -21.78 12.41
C GLY A 230 -16.76 -20.81 11.25
N ILE A 231 -15.83 -19.85 11.31
CA ILE A 231 -15.58 -18.85 10.27
C ILE A 231 -14.22 -19.11 9.61
N VAL A 232 -14.14 -19.01 8.28
CA VAL A 232 -12.88 -19.10 7.55
C VAL A 232 -12.01 -17.88 7.85
N VAL A 233 -10.75 -18.11 8.22
CA VAL A 233 -9.77 -17.05 8.53
C VAL A 233 -8.74 -16.98 7.43
N ASN A 234 -8.80 -15.93 6.60
CA ASN A 234 -7.80 -15.68 5.59
C ASN A 234 -6.48 -15.22 6.22
N GLY A 235 -5.36 -15.45 5.52
CA GLY A 235 -4.07 -15.02 6.02
C GLY A 235 -3.87 -13.51 5.88
N GLY A 236 -3.36 -12.89 6.94
CA GLY A 236 -3.05 -11.44 6.97
C GLY A 236 -1.64 -11.09 6.51
N SER A 237 -0.85 -12.09 6.13
CA SER A 237 0.57 -11.99 5.86
C SER A 237 1.00 -12.87 4.70
N GLY A 238 2.30 -12.86 4.38
CA GLY A 238 2.88 -13.54 3.23
C GLY A 238 3.29 -14.99 3.44
N ASN A 239 3.02 -15.62 4.57
CA ASN A 239 3.55 -16.94 4.85
C ASN A 239 2.60 -18.09 4.52
N SER A 240 3.18 -19.27 4.25
CA SER A 240 2.48 -20.58 4.16
C SER A 240 1.38 -20.66 3.09
N ASN A 241 1.49 -19.95 1.96
CA ASN A 241 0.50 -19.93 0.87
C ASN A 241 -0.92 -19.50 1.33
N ARG A 242 -1.01 -18.76 2.44
CA ARG A 242 -2.27 -18.23 2.99
C ARG A 242 -2.39 -16.74 2.80
N HIS A 243 -1.78 -16.24 1.72
CA HIS A 243 -1.71 -14.85 1.32
C HIS A 243 -2.53 -14.61 0.05
N MET A 244 -2.55 -13.37 -0.39
CA MET A 244 -3.19 -12.98 -1.64
C MET A 244 -2.44 -13.58 -2.84
N PHE A 245 -3.19 -14.19 -3.75
CA PHE A 245 -2.77 -14.58 -5.09
C PHE A 245 -3.46 -13.64 -6.06
N ILE A 246 -2.72 -12.99 -6.94
CA ILE A 246 -3.29 -11.97 -7.82
C ILE A 246 -2.41 -11.75 -9.04
N SER A 247 -3.01 -11.35 -10.16
CA SER A 247 -2.29 -10.91 -11.34
C SER A 247 -1.92 -9.42 -11.26
N ALA A 248 -0.89 -9.00 -12.02
CA ALA A 248 -0.47 -7.61 -12.04
C ALA A 248 -1.58 -6.67 -12.56
N ARG A 249 -2.40 -7.14 -13.50
CA ARG A 249 -3.55 -6.41 -14.03
C ARG A 249 -4.57 -6.08 -12.94
N GLU A 250 -4.92 -7.08 -12.12
CA GLU A 250 -5.92 -6.90 -11.06
C GLU A 250 -5.36 -6.12 -9.87
N LEU A 251 -4.10 -6.33 -9.55
CA LEU A 251 -3.42 -5.54 -8.53
C LEU A 251 -3.37 -4.04 -8.90
N ALA A 252 -3.20 -3.73 -10.20
CA ALA A 252 -3.26 -2.34 -10.67
C ALA A 252 -4.62 -1.68 -10.42
N ARG A 253 -5.76 -2.43 -10.45
CA ARG A 253 -7.08 -1.90 -10.08
C ARG A 253 -7.12 -1.47 -8.62
N PHE A 254 -6.59 -2.31 -7.74
CA PHE A 254 -6.48 -1.98 -6.32
C PHE A 254 -5.60 -0.74 -6.10
N GLY A 255 -4.44 -0.65 -6.79
CA GLY A 255 -3.60 0.54 -6.75
C GLY A 255 -4.31 1.79 -7.29
N HIS A 256 -5.11 1.64 -8.35
CA HIS A 256 -5.86 2.76 -8.93
C HIS A 256 -6.98 3.26 -8.00
N LEU A 257 -7.63 2.37 -7.25
CA LEU A 257 -8.54 2.76 -6.18
C LEU A 257 -7.84 3.63 -5.13
N PHE A 258 -6.65 3.24 -4.70
CA PHE A 258 -5.84 4.00 -3.74
C PHE A 258 -5.35 5.33 -4.31
N LEU A 259 -4.91 5.36 -5.58
CA LEU A 259 -4.56 6.59 -6.29
C LEU A 259 -5.71 7.61 -6.27
N ASN A 260 -6.94 7.14 -6.41
CA ASN A 260 -8.16 7.94 -6.40
C ASN A 260 -8.77 8.11 -5.01
N ARG A 261 -7.98 7.91 -3.94
CA ARG A 261 -8.39 8.13 -2.55
C ARG A 261 -9.67 7.35 -2.19
N GLY A 262 -9.77 6.11 -2.68
CA GLY A 262 -10.89 5.21 -2.41
C GLY A 262 -12.15 5.46 -3.23
N ARG A 263 -12.11 6.35 -4.21
CA ARG A 263 -13.22 6.60 -5.13
C ARG A 263 -13.08 5.75 -6.40
N TRP A 264 -14.22 5.26 -6.88
CA TRP A 264 -14.32 4.54 -8.15
C TRP A 264 -15.63 4.91 -8.86
N ASN A 265 -15.55 5.43 -10.08
CA ASN A 265 -16.72 5.87 -10.85
C ASN A 265 -17.70 6.73 -10.02
N GLY A 266 -17.17 7.71 -9.28
CA GLY A 266 -17.97 8.62 -8.46
C GLY A 266 -18.40 8.06 -7.08
N LYS A 267 -18.27 6.76 -6.83
CA LYS A 267 -18.59 6.14 -5.53
C LYS A 267 -17.37 6.10 -4.60
N GLN A 268 -17.55 6.43 -3.33
CA GLN A 268 -16.54 6.23 -2.30
C GLN A 268 -16.67 4.79 -1.78
N LEU A 269 -15.65 3.96 -2.01
CA LEU A 269 -15.60 2.56 -1.59
C LEU A 269 -14.81 2.35 -0.32
N VAL A 270 -13.76 3.16 -0.12
CA VAL A 270 -12.93 3.23 1.08
C VAL A 270 -12.80 4.69 1.48
N ASN A 271 -12.94 5.02 2.75
CA ASN A 271 -12.84 6.38 3.24
C ASN A 271 -11.51 7.05 2.84
N ALA A 272 -11.59 8.25 2.30
CA ALA A 272 -10.41 8.99 1.86
C ALA A 272 -9.45 9.31 3.02
N ALA A 273 -9.97 9.59 4.21
CA ALA A 273 -9.16 9.83 5.40
C ALA A 273 -8.41 8.57 5.84
N TRP A 274 -9.04 7.38 5.72
CA TRP A 274 -8.34 6.11 5.95
C TRP A 274 -7.15 5.94 5.02
N ILE A 275 -7.35 6.11 3.71
CA ILE A 275 -6.27 5.97 2.71
C ILE A 275 -5.15 6.95 3.01
N GLU A 276 -5.47 8.21 3.31
CA GLU A 276 -4.48 9.23 3.65
C GLU A 276 -3.67 8.85 4.87
N MET A 277 -4.29 8.34 5.93
CA MET A 277 -3.59 7.86 7.13
C MET A 277 -2.76 6.61 6.83
N ALA A 278 -3.34 5.62 6.15
CA ALA A 278 -2.72 4.33 5.91
C ALA A 278 -1.44 4.43 5.06
N THR A 279 -1.39 5.37 4.13
CA THR A 279 -0.31 5.50 3.16
C THR A 279 0.77 6.52 3.54
N ARG A 280 0.64 7.17 4.71
CA ARG A 280 1.66 8.08 5.29
C ARG A 280 2.45 7.37 6.39
N PRO A 281 3.67 7.84 6.72
CA PRO A 281 4.41 7.30 7.85
C PRO A 281 3.63 7.45 9.16
N GLN A 282 3.36 6.34 9.83
CA GLN A 282 2.74 6.25 11.15
C GLN A 282 3.76 5.83 12.21
N VAL A 283 4.84 5.20 11.79
CA VAL A 283 5.93 4.72 12.64
C VAL A 283 7.03 5.79 12.68
N ARG A 284 7.36 6.28 13.88
CA ARG A 284 8.42 7.28 14.06
C ARG A 284 9.79 6.70 13.67
N ALA A 285 10.65 7.50 13.08
CA ALA A 285 12.02 7.09 12.76
C ALA A 285 12.85 6.78 14.03
N SER A 286 12.51 7.40 15.16
CA SER A 286 13.21 7.26 16.45
C SER A 286 12.74 6.06 17.30
N ILE A 287 11.68 5.34 16.91
CA ILE A 287 11.24 4.17 17.67
C ILE A 287 12.35 3.10 17.67
N PRO A 288 12.61 2.39 18.77
CA PRO A 288 13.54 1.27 18.76
C PRO A 288 13.13 0.17 17.77
N LEU A 289 14.11 -0.40 17.07
CA LEU A 289 13.91 -1.58 16.24
C LEU A 289 14.08 -2.84 17.09
N GLU A 290 13.14 -3.77 16.97
CA GLU A 290 13.33 -5.12 17.52
C GLU A 290 14.41 -5.86 16.73
N PRO A 291 15.47 -6.43 17.39
CA PRO A 291 16.56 -7.10 16.70
C PRO A 291 16.13 -8.25 15.78
N LEU A 292 15.02 -8.91 16.11
CA LEU A 292 14.47 -10.02 15.32
C LEU A 292 13.53 -9.56 14.19
N SER A 293 13.32 -8.25 14.03
CA SER A 293 12.42 -7.70 13.00
C SER A 293 12.82 -8.16 11.61
N GLY A 294 11.84 -8.58 10.81
CA GLY A 294 12.06 -9.01 9.42
C GLY A 294 12.40 -7.88 8.46
N ALA A 295 12.08 -6.65 8.82
CA ALA A 295 12.38 -5.44 8.04
C ALA A 295 12.43 -4.20 8.94
N ASP A 296 13.07 -3.13 8.50
CA ASP A 296 13.06 -1.83 9.18
C ASP A 296 12.12 -0.86 8.46
N GLY A 297 10.95 -0.62 9.07
CA GLY A 297 9.95 0.32 8.58
C GLY A 297 9.93 1.65 9.34
N ARG A 298 10.90 1.91 10.20
CA ARG A 298 10.96 3.13 10.99
C ARG A 298 11.04 4.36 10.09
N GLY A 299 10.14 5.32 10.33
CA GLY A 299 10.01 6.53 9.52
C GLY A 299 9.40 6.34 8.13
N THR A 300 9.12 5.09 7.70
CA THR A 300 8.66 4.77 6.35
C THR A 300 7.47 3.81 6.30
N TYR A 301 6.91 3.42 7.45
CA TYR A 301 5.77 2.50 7.50
C TYR A 301 4.50 3.21 7.95
N GLY A 302 3.44 3.02 7.18
CA GLY A 302 2.08 3.47 7.48
C GLY A 302 1.26 2.36 8.15
N PHE A 303 -0.02 2.25 7.80
CA PHE A 303 -0.87 1.14 8.24
C PHE A 303 -0.75 -0.01 7.23
N ASN A 304 0.32 -0.80 7.36
CA ASN A 304 0.71 -1.89 6.46
C ASN A 304 1.00 -1.46 5.01
N TRP A 305 1.43 -0.23 4.83
CA TRP A 305 1.93 0.34 3.58
C TRP A 305 3.34 0.89 3.78
N TRP A 306 4.18 0.79 2.76
CA TRP A 306 5.47 1.45 2.71
C TRP A 306 5.29 2.86 2.16
N ALA A 307 5.56 3.87 2.96
CA ALA A 307 5.49 5.27 2.56
C ALA A 307 6.87 5.81 2.19
N ASN A 308 6.93 6.81 1.30
CA ASN A 308 8.18 7.51 0.97
C ASN A 308 8.57 8.49 2.08
N GLY A 309 8.68 7.99 3.32
CA GLY A 309 9.08 8.71 4.50
C GLY A 309 10.60 8.81 4.68
N VAL A 310 11.02 9.34 5.84
CA VAL A 310 12.43 9.55 6.19
C VAL A 310 12.89 8.48 7.17
N LYS A 311 13.90 7.70 6.78
CA LYS A 311 14.53 6.64 7.58
C LYS A 311 15.30 7.23 8.77
N PRO A 312 15.69 6.41 9.77
CA PRO A 312 16.48 6.87 10.92
C PRO A 312 17.80 7.55 10.56
N ASN A 313 18.39 7.23 9.42
CA ASN A 313 19.61 7.84 8.91
C ASN A 313 19.40 9.20 8.21
N GLY A 314 18.19 9.77 8.24
CA GLY A 314 17.85 11.04 7.62
C GLY A 314 17.58 10.98 6.11
N THR A 315 17.71 9.81 5.48
CA THR A 315 17.44 9.68 4.04
C THR A 315 16.00 9.25 3.78
N ARG A 316 15.40 9.72 2.68
CA ARG A 316 14.08 9.27 2.24
C ARG A 316 14.16 7.85 1.68
N LYS A 317 13.07 7.08 1.76
CA LYS A 317 13.06 5.70 1.25
C LYS A 317 13.37 5.65 -0.26
N TRP A 318 12.75 6.53 -1.03
CA TRP A 318 12.99 6.74 -2.47
C TRP A 318 13.27 8.23 -2.72
N PRO A 319 14.53 8.71 -2.59
CA PRO A 319 14.86 10.14 -2.59
C PRO A 319 14.47 10.91 -3.86
N GLU A 320 14.48 10.22 -5.01
CA GLU A 320 14.21 10.84 -6.32
C GLU A 320 12.73 10.77 -6.74
N VAL A 321 11.86 10.27 -5.84
CA VAL A 321 10.42 10.09 -6.06
C VAL A 321 9.66 11.08 -5.18
N PRO A 322 8.49 11.60 -5.61
CA PRO A 322 7.68 12.49 -4.78
C PRO A 322 7.41 11.95 -3.38
N SER A 323 7.30 12.84 -2.42
CA SER A 323 7.14 12.46 -1.01
C SER A 323 5.80 11.79 -0.70
N GLY A 324 4.79 12.01 -1.53
CA GLY A 324 3.49 11.38 -1.41
C GLY A 324 3.42 9.95 -1.97
N ALA A 325 4.51 9.44 -2.57
CA ALA A 325 4.55 8.08 -3.08
C ALA A 325 4.49 7.03 -1.96
N TYR A 326 3.83 5.93 -2.23
CA TYR A 326 3.76 4.78 -1.33
C TYR A 326 3.68 3.47 -2.11
N ALA A 327 3.94 2.35 -1.43
CA ALA A 327 3.95 1.03 -2.04
C ALA A 327 3.37 -0.05 -1.12
N ALA A 328 2.77 -1.06 -1.74
CA ALA A 328 2.56 -2.36 -1.15
C ALA A 328 3.66 -3.30 -1.69
N SER A 329 4.37 -3.99 -0.79
CA SER A 329 5.54 -4.78 -1.15
C SER A 329 5.49 -6.18 -0.56
N GLY A 330 5.94 -7.16 -1.32
CA GLY A 330 6.00 -8.56 -0.92
C GLY A 330 7.26 -9.26 -1.41
N TYR A 331 7.58 -10.38 -0.77
CA TYR A 331 8.70 -11.23 -1.17
C TYR A 331 8.63 -11.58 -2.67
N ASN A 332 9.74 -11.95 -3.27
CA ASN A 332 9.91 -12.23 -4.70
C ASN A 332 9.81 -11.00 -5.61
N ASN A 333 10.17 -9.83 -5.09
CA ASN A 333 10.12 -8.56 -5.82
C ASN A 333 8.69 -8.22 -6.30
N ASN A 334 7.68 -8.50 -5.46
CA ASN A 334 6.29 -8.16 -5.74
C ASN A 334 5.99 -6.79 -5.17
N ASP A 335 5.91 -5.78 -6.03
CA ASP A 335 5.74 -4.39 -5.63
C ASP A 335 4.67 -3.70 -6.46
N MET A 336 3.86 -2.91 -5.77
CA MET A 336 2.91 -1.98 -6.37
C MET A 336 3.18 -0.59 -5.81
N PHE A 337 3.61 0.32 -6.66
CA PHE A 337 3.81 1.73 -6.35
C PHE A 337 2.59 2.55 -6.76
N VAL A 338 2.17 3.45 -5.89
CA VAL A 338 1.18 4.48 -6.18
C VAL A 338 1.84 5.83 -5.99
N ILE A 339 1.82 6.67 -7.03
CA ILE A 339 2.50 7.97 -7.04
C ILE A 339 1.47 9.04 -7.41
N PRO A 340 0.79 9.62 -6.41
CA PRO A 340 -0.30 10.56 -6.64
C PRO A 340 0.09 11.77 -7.48
N GLU A 341 1.27 12.34 -7.24
CA GLU A 341 1.77 13.53 -7.96
C GLU A 341 2.02 13.26 -9.45
N TRP A 342 2.10 11.99 -9.83
CA TRP A 342 2.26 11.59 -11.23
C TRP A 342 0.98 11.01 -11.82
N ASN A 343 -0.09 10.86 -11.04
CA ASN A 343 -1.28 10.11 -11.42
C ASN A 343 -0.93 8.69 -11.93
N MET A 344 0.01 8.03 -11.27
CA MET A 344 0.55 6.75 -11.72
C MET A 344 0.35 5.62 -10.70
N VAL A 345 0.09 4.42 -11.25
CA VAL A 345 0.24 3.14 -10.57
C VAL A 345 1.22 2.30 -11.37
N ILE A 346 2.20 1.72 -10.70
CA ILE A 346 3.22 0.88 -11.29
C ILE A 346 3.25 -0.43 -10.51
N VAL A 347 2.96 -1.55 -11.19
CA VAL A 347 3.00 -2.88 -10.58
C VAL A 347 4.11 -3.69 -11.24
N ARG A 348 4.97 -4.29 -10.44
CA ARG A 348 5.91 -5.31 -10.88
C ARG A 348 5.71 -6.54 -10.03
N LEU A 349 5.37 -7.67 -10.65
CA LEU A 349 5.30 -8.97 -9.99
C LEU A 349 6.35 -9.93 -10.54
N GLY A 350 6.69 -10.97 -9.77
CA GLY A 350 7.62 -12.02 -10.15
C GLY A 350 7.90 -13.01 -9.03
N LEU A 351 8.75 -13.99 -9.34
CA LEU A 351 9.16 -15.08 -8.45
C LEU A 351 10.70 -15.23 -8.40
N ASP A 352 11.44 -14.13 -8.60
CA ASP A 352 12.86 -14.12 -8.93
C ASP A 352 13.77 -13.42 -7.92
N GLN A 353 13.28 -13.07 -6.72
CA GLN A 353 14.09 -12.40 -5.70
C GLN A 353 15.30 -13.21 -5.22
N ARG A 354 15.20 -14.55 -5.26
CA ARG A 354 16.34 -15.42 -4.89
C ARG A 354 17.47 -15.33 -5.90
N ASP A 355 17.14 -15.04 -7.15
CA ASP A 355 18.12 -14.87 -8.22
C ASP A 355 18.73 -13.45 -8.16
N VAL A 356 17.85 -12.43 -8.17
CA VAL A 356 18.23 -11.01 -8.11
C VAL A 356 17.22 -10.25 -7.24
N PRO A 357 17.57 -9.87 -6.01
CA PRO A 357 16.72 -9.00 -5.20
C PRO A 357 16.72 -7.57 -5.76
N ILE A 358 15.53 -7.03 -6.04
CA ILE A 358 15.39 -5.63 -6.45
C ILE A 358 15.36 -4.76 -5.20
N SER A 359 16.41 -3.96 -5.02
CA SER A 359 16.55 -3.10 -3.84
C SER A 359 15.74 -1.81 -3.93
N ASP A 360 15.53 -1.12 -2.78
CA ASP A 360 15.00 0.25 -2.75
C ASP A 360 15.80 1.20 -3.66
N ALA A 361 17.11 1.04 -3.78
CA ALA A 361 17.97 1.86 -4.64
C ALA A 361 17.71 1.61 -6.12
N THR A 362 17.48 0.33 -6.50
CA THR A 362 17.12 -0.05 -7.86
C THR A 362 15.76 0.54 -8.22
N TYR A 363 14.75 0.37 -7.36
CA TYR A 363 13.44 0.99 -7.57
C TYR A 363 13.51 2.51 -7.60
N ASN A 364 14.27 3.15 -6.71
CA ASN A 364 14.46 4.60 -6.75
C ASN A 364 15.00 5.07 -8.12
N THR A 365 15.99 4.37 -8.67
CA THR A 365 16.56 4.70 -9.98
C THR A 365 15.57 4.45 -11.12
N PHE A 366 14.84 3.35 -11.09
CA PHE A 366 13.78 3.05 -12.05
C PHE A 366 12.69 4.13 -12.03
N LEU A 367 12.15 4.43 -10.85
CA LEU A 367 11.11 5.46 -10.68
C LEU A 367 11.62 6.86 -11.05
N LYS A 368 12.87 7.21 -10.73
CA LYS A 368 13.50 8.46 -11.21
C LYS A 368 13.47 8.57 -12.73
N LYS A 369 13.79 7.48 -13.45
CA LYS A 369 13.75 7.44 -14.90
C LYS A 369 12.30 7.62 -15.43
N ILE A 370 11.32 6.95 -14.81
CA ILE A 370 9.88 7.18 -15.11
C ILE A 370 9.50 8.64 -14.87
N GLY A 371 9.94 9.22 -13.76
CA GLY A 371 9.68 10.62 -13.44
C GLY A 371 10.21 11.59 -14.50
N ARG A 372 11.37 11.29 -15.08
CA ARG A 372 12.01 12.09 -16.15
C ARG A 372 11.36 11.90 -17.51
N ALA A 373 10.72 10.75 -17.76
CA ALA A 373 9.99 10.49 -18.98
C ALA A 373 8.69 11.31 -19.09
N ARG A 374 8.23 11.97 -18.03
CA ARG A 374 7.04 12.83 -18.05
C ARG A 374 7.36 14.13 -18.77
N LEU A 375 6.49 14.53 -19.71
CA LEU A 375 6.55 15.77 -20.50
C LEU A 375 5.90 16.94 -19.74
#